data_13ee5fa9edffbd5b1f0b77148bed7415
#
_entry.id   13ee5fa9edffbd5b1f0b77148bed7415
#
_cell.length_a   1.000
_cell.length_b   1.000
_cell.length_c   1.000
_cell.angle_alpha   90.00
_cell.angle_beta   90.00
_cell.angle_gamma   90.00
#
_symmetry.space_group_name_H-M   'P 1'
#
loop_
_entity.id
_entity.type
_entity.pdbx_description
1 polymer ?
#
loop_
_entity_poly.entity_id
_entity_poly.type
_entity_poly.pdbx_seq_one_letter_code
_entity_poly.pdbx_strand_id
1 'polypeptide(L)'
;MIMLYSGTPGSGKSLHTARDIRDSLGAKRRPVIANFDVNPRTRGYRERFTYKPNNDLTPEFLIEFAEDYWKGRKVREDAILLVIDEAQLVFNSRTWQDRGGSRKRMDWIEFFSQHRHFGYKVVLIAQFDRMIDRQIRSLVEIEVNHRKLANFGLKGLLLSLPFGGKLFCAVSYYYGLKEKVGTTWLLPRPARPRRR
;
A
#
# COMPACT_ATOMS: atom_id res chain seq x y z
N MET A 1 -7.18 -1.87 -8.86
CA MET A 1 -6.68 -3.09 -8.12
C MET A 1 -6.47 -2.77 -6.65
N ILE A 2 -6.96 -3.62 -5.73
CA ILE A 2 -6.74 -3.49 -4.28
C ILE A 2 -5.77 -4.57 -3.82
N MET A 3 -4.66 -4.15 -3.20
CA MET A 3 -3.61 -5.03 -2.69
C MET A 3 -3.49 -4.90 -1.17
N LEU A 4 -3.28 -6.01 -0.48
CA LEU A 4 -2.96 -6.05 0.94
C LEU A 4 -1.50 -6.45 1.13
N TYR A 5 -0.71 -5.57 1.72
CA TYR A 5 0.67 -5.86 2.12
C TYR A 5 0.68 -6.35 3.56
N SER A 6 0.90 -7.64 3.74
CA SER A 6 0.91 -8.31 5.03
C SER A 6 2.30 -8.81 5.42
N GLY A 7 2.50 -9.08 6.71
CA GLY A 7 3.75 -9.62 7.25
C GLY A 7 4.16 -8.99 8.57
N THR A 8 4.99 -9.69 9.32
CA THR A 8 5.47 -9.27 10.65
C THR A 8 6.27 -7.96 10.61
N PRO A 9 6.45 -7.26 11.73
CA PRO A 9 7.36 -6.12 11.81
C PRO A 9 8.75 -6.48 11.28
N GLY A 10 9.37 -5.57 10.51
CA GLY A 10 10.69 -5.80 9.91
C GLY A 10 10.71 -6.77 8.72
N SER A 11 9.57 -7.22 8.19
CA SER A 11 9.49 -8.14 7.04
C SER A 11 9.76 -7.49 5.68
N GLY A 12 9.86 -6.14 5.60
CA GLY A 12 10.16 -5.43 4.36
C GLY A 12 8.95 -4.76 3.70
N LYS A 13 7.78 -4.71 4.36
CA LYS A 13 6.58 -4.00 3.85
C LYS A 13 6.89 -2.56 3.44
N SER A 14 7.42 -1.77 4.37
CA SER A 14 7.77 -0.36 4.12
C SER A 14 8.82 -0.18 3.02
N LEU A 15 9.73 -1.14 2.85
CA LEU A 15 10.70 -1.13 1.74
C LEU A 15 10.01 -1.31 0.39
N HIS A 16 9.06 -2.24 0.30
CA HIS A 16 8.26 -2.48 -0.91
C HIS A 16 7.42 -1.25 -1.23
N THR A 17 6.70 -0.74 -0.23
CA THR A 17 5.88 0.47 -0.34
C THR A 17 6.69 1.68 -0.81
N ALA A 18 7.85 1.91 -0.22
CA ALA A 18 8.75 3.01 -0.64
C ALA A 18 9.23 2.86 -2.08
N ARG A 19 9.44 1.63 -2.56
CA ARG A 19 9.73 1.35 -3.97
C ARG A 19 8.56 1.71 -4.86
N ASP A 20 7.34 1.27 -4.52
CA ASP A 20 6.13 1.53 -5.31
C ASP A 20 5.82 3.03 -5.40
N ILE A 21 5.92 3.75 -4.27
CA ILE A 21 5.74 5.21 -4.23
C ILE A 21 6.76 5.90 -5.12
N ARG A 22 8.05 5.56 -4.97
CA ARG A 22 9.12 6.14 -5.78
C ARG A 22 8.92 5.88 -7.28
N ASP A 23 8.53 4.66 -7.63
CA ASP A 23 8.32 4.26 -9.04
C ASP A 23 7.07 4.95 -9.61
N SER A 24 6.03 5.16 -8.80
CA SER A 24 4.83 5.91 -9.18
C SER A 24 5.15 7.39 -9.40
N LEU A 25 5.78 8.05 -8.45
CA LEU A 25 6.13 9.48 -8.53
C LEU A 25 7.18 9.77 -9.62
N GLY A 26 8.20 8.92 -9.71
CA GLY A 26 9.36 9.14 -10.57
C GLY A 26 9.19 8.62 -11.99
N ALA A 27 9.15 7.29 -12.15
CA ALA A 27 9.14 6.63 -13.45
C ALA A 27 7.79 6.75 -14.16
N LYS A 28 6.70 6.47 -13.42
CA LYS A 28 5.33 6.47 -13.98
C LYS A 28 4.69 7.85 -14.01
N ARG A 29 5.24 8.81 -13.28
CA ARG A 29 4.69 10.18 -13.13
C ARG A 29 3.22 10.20 -12.72
N ARG A 30 2.85 9.34 -11.77
CA ARG A 30 1.49 9.16 -11.26
C ARG A 30 1.33 9.84 -9.91
N PRO A 31 0.16 10.39 -9.58
CA PRO A 31 -0.10 10.91 -8.25
C PRO A 31 -0.13 9.78 -7.23
N VAL A 32 0.31 10.12 -6.02
CA VAL A 32 0.33 9.23 -4.86
C VAL A 32 -0.32 9.95 -3.69
N ILE A 33 -1.27 9.29 -3.05
CA ILE A 33 -1.89 9.72 -1.81
C ILE A 33 -1.49 8.72 -0.72
N ALA A 34 -1.03 9.20 0.43
CA ALA A 34 -0.70 8.34 1.56
C ALA A 34 -1.07 8.99 2.90
N ASN A 35 -1.35 8.14 3.90
CA ASN A 35 -1.60 8.58 5.27
C ASN A 35 -0.33 8.77 6.12
N PHE A 36 0.82 8.73 5.49
CA PHE A 36 2.14 9.03 6.06
C PHE A 36 2.96 9.84 5.06
N ASP A 37 3.94 10.59 5.57
CA ASP A 37 4.81 11.40 4.73
C ASP A 37 6.03 10.61 4.25
N VAL A 38 6.58 11.04 3.11
CA VAL A 38 7.78 10.45 2.52
C VAL A 38 8.87 11.52 2.37
N ASN A 39 10.10 11.08 2.12
CA ASN A 39 11.22 12.02 1.99
C ASN A 39 10.96 13.06 0.88
N PRO A 40 10.95 14.38 1.20
CA PRO A 40 10.70 15.44 0.23
C PRO A 40 11.70 15.51 -0.95
N ARG A 41 12.86 14.82 -0.82
CA ARG A 41 13.84 14.68 -1.92
C ARG A 41 13.46 13.60 -2.94
N THR A 42 12.36 12.87 -2.71
CA THR A 42 11.85 11.91 -3.69
C THR A 42 11.42 12.64 -4.95
N ARG A 43 11.88 12.16 -6.11
CA ARG A 43 11.52 12.76 -7.41
C ARG A 43 10.00 12.77 -7.59
N GLY A 44 9.44 13.92 -7.91
CA GLY A 44 8.01 14.11 -8.11
C GLY A 44 7.19 14.31 -6.81
N TYR A 45 7.86 14.37 -5.65
CA TYR A 45 7.19 14.62 -4.38
C TYR A 45 6.33 15.89 -4.39
N ARG A 46 6.93 17.05 -4.72
CA ARG A 46 6.24 18.35 -4.65
C ARG A 46 5.03 18.47 -5.59
N GLU A 47 5.02 17.71 -6.67
CA GLU A 47 4.05 17.86 -7.75
C GLU A 47 2.95 16.81 -7.69
N ARG A 48 3.23 15.64 -7.12
CA ARG A 48 2.39 14.44 -7.26
C ARG A 48 2.19 13.64 -5.98
N PHE A 49 2.75 14.08 -4.86
CA PHE A 49 2.54 13.41 -3.57
C PHE A 49 1.59 14.22 -2.70
N THR A 50 0.56 13.59 -2.18
CA THR A 50 -0.40 14.19 -1.25
C THR A 50 -0.40 13.40 0.05
N TYR A 51 0.00 14.04 1.14
CA TYR A 51 -0.16 13.51 2.48
C TYR A 51 -1.56 13.80 3.00
N LYS A 52 -2.25 12.80 3.53
CA LYS A 52 -3.53 12.95 4.21
C LYS A 52 -3.56 12.10 5.48
N PRO A 53 -3.61 12.68 6.68
CA PRO A 53 -3.72 11.91 7.91
C PRO A 53 -5.03 11.11 7.95
N ASN A 54 -5.08 10.05 8.76
CA ASN A 54 -6.21 9.13 8.82
C ASN A 54 -7.57 9.81 9.06
N ASN A 55 -7.60 10.91 9.81
CA ASN A 55 -8.84 11.63 10.12
C ASN A 55 -9.39 12.39 8.91
N ASP A 56 -8.51 12.82 8.00
CA ASP A 56 -8.84 13.63 6.82
C ASP A 56 -8.89 12.78 5.55
N LEU A 57 -8.45 11.53 5.63
CA LEU A 57 -8.51 10.57 4.52
C LEU A 57 -9.91 9.96 4.49
N THR A 58 -10.77 10.48 3.64
CA THR A 58 -12.16 10.04 3.50
C THR A 58 -12.47 9.64 2.07
N PRO A 59 -13.50 8.81 1.84
CA PRO A 59 -13.97 8.48 0.48
C PRO A 59 -14.30 9.72 -0.35
N GLU A 60 -14.98 10.71 0.25
CA GLU A 60 -15.37 11.95 -0.41
C GLU A 60 -14.14 12.70 -0.94
N PHE A 61 -13.12 12.87 -0.10
CA PHE A 61 -11.85 13.48 -0.52
C PHE A 61 -11.21 12.72 -1.69
N LEU A 62 -11.24 11.40 -1.66
CA LEU A 62 -10.64 10.57 -2.71
C LEU A 62 -11.41 10.69 -4.03
N ILE A 63 -12.73 10.76 -3.98
CA ILE A 63 -13.58 10.96 -5.15
C ILE A 63 -13.31 12.34 -5.77
N GLU A 64 -13.36 13.41 -4.95
CA GLU A 64 -13.09 14.79 -5.38
C GLU A 64 -11.69 14.92 -6.01
N PHE A 65 -10.66 14.32 -5.37
CA PHE A 65 -9.31 14.30 -5.91
C PHE A 65 -9.24 13.62 -7.28
N ALA A 66 -9.93 12.50 -7.46
CA ALA A 66 -9.94 11.78 -8.72
C ALA A 66 -10.68 12.57 -9.81
N GLU A 67 -11.83 13.17 -9.50
CA GLU A 67 -12.60 14.00 -10.42
C GLU A 67 -11.78 15.20 -10.91
N ASP A 68 -11.10 15.90 -10.00
CA ASP A 68 -10.20 17.01 -10.35
C ASP A 68 -9.01 16.54 -11.20
N TYR A 69 -8.37 15.44 -10.79
CA TYR A 69 -7.25 14.86 -11.55
C TYR A 69 -7.65 14.45 -12.97
N TRP A 70 -8.85 13.90 -13.16
CA TRP A 70 -9.33 13.43 -14.46
C TRP A 70 -10.05 14.47 -15.30
N LYS A 71 -10.28 15.66 -14.77
CA LYS A 71 -11.00 16.73 -15.47
C LYS A 71 -10.54 16.91 -16.93
N GLY A 72 -11.44 16.63 -17.85
CA GLY A 72 -11.17 16.68 -19.28
C GLY A 72 -10.28 15.54 -19.83
N ARG A 73 -10.04 14.49 -19.06
CA ARG A 73 -9.21 13.33 -19.46
C ARG A 73 -9.96 12.02 -19.25
N LYS A 74 -9.64 11.02 -20.07
CA LYS A 74 -10.19 9.67 -19.90
C LYS A 74 -9.55 9.00 -18.68
N VAL A 75 -10.37 8.45 -17.81
CA VAL A 75 -9.91 7.66 -16.65
C VAL A 75 -9.12 6.45 -17.12
N ARG A 76 -7.99 6.19 -16.43
CA ARG A 76 -7.16 5.00 -16.65
C ARG A 76 -7.04 4.24 -15.33
N GLU A 77 -7.24 2.94 -15.37
CA GLU A 77 -7.06 2.10 -14.19
C GLU A 77 -5.64 2.20 -13.64
N ASP A 78 -5.51 2.06 -12.32
CA ASP A 78 -4.24 2.04 -11.58
C ASP A 78 -3.35 3.29 -11.78
N ALA A 79 -3.93 4.41 -12.21
CA ALA A 79 -3.16 5.63 -12.47
C ALA A 79 -2.93 6.49 -11.23
N ILE A 80 -3.75 6.38 -10.20
CA ILE A 80 -3.60 7.05 -8.92
C ILE A 80 -3.22 5.98 -7.88
N LEU A 81 -2.11 6.16 -7.16
CA LEU A 81 -1.71 5.23 -6.09
C LEU A 81 -2.19 5.75 -4.73
N LEU A 82 -3.07 5.01 -4.09
CA LEU A 82 -3.48 5.23 -2.70
C LEU A 82 -2.75 4.23 -1.81
N VAL A 83 -2.05 4.72 -0.77
CA VAL A 83 -1.35 3.88 0.21
C VAL A 83 -1.84 4.21 1.60
N ILE A 84 -2.35 3.20 2.30
CA ILE A 84 -2.82 3.34 3.69
C ILE A 84 -1.98 2.43 4.57
N ASP A 85 -1.07 3.03 5.34
CA ASP A 85 -0.27 2.29 6.33
C ASP A 85 -1.06 2.13 7.62
N GLU A 86 -0.76 1.04 8.36
CA GLU A 86 -1.50 0.62 9.55
C GLU A 86 -3.03 0.64 9.29
N ALA A 87 -3.44 0.03 8.17
CA ALA A 87 -4.81 0.06 7.66
C ALA A 87 -5.86 -0.39 8.69
N GLN A 88 -5.45 -1.20 9.69
CA GLN A 88 -6.31 -1.60 10.80
C GLN A 88 -6.72 -0.42 11.72
N LEU A 89 -5.99 0.70 11.70
CA LEU A 89 -6.41 1.90 12.45
C LEU A 89 -7.58 2.62 11.78
N VAL A 90 -7.67 2.50 10.45
CA VAL A 90 -8.76 3.10 9.65
C VAL A 90 -9.93 2.13 9.53
N PHE A 91 -9.65 0.84 9.32
CA PHE A 91 -10.63 -0.21 8.98
C PHE A 91 -10.81 -1.25 10.07
N ASN A 92 -10.88 -0.82 11.34
CA ASN A 92 -11.13 -1.73 12.45
C ASN A 92 -12.64 -1.93 12.66
N SER A 93 -13.09 -3.18 12.60
CA SER A 93 -14.50 -3.53 12.82
C SER A 93 -15.06 -3.08 14.18
N ARG A 94 -14.20 -3.01 15.21
CA ARG A 94 -14.62 -2.60 16.57
C ARG A 94 -14.96 -1.10 16.66
N THR A 95 -14.15 -0.26 16.05
CA THR A 95 -14.38 1.21 16.05
C THR A 95 -15.58 1.61 15.18
N TRP A 96 -16.01 0.73 14.28
CA TRP A 96 -17.15 0.97 13.41
C TRP A 96 -18.51 0.51 13.98
N GLN A 97 -18.52 -0.06 15.18
CA GLN A 97 -19.76 -0.40 15.89
C GLN A 97 -20.35 0.82 16.64
N ASP A 98 -19.55 1.86 16.86
CA ASP A 98 -20.00 3.08 17.51
C ASP A 98 -20.92 3.92 16.60
N ARG A 99 -21.67 4.86 17.23
CA ARG A 99 -22.64 5.70 16.54
C ARG A 99 -22.01 6.43 15.35
N GLY A 100 -22.49 6.15 14.14
CA GLY A 100 -21.98 6.70 12.86
C GLY A 100 -20.90 5.87 12.18
N GLY A 101 -20.31 4.88 12.85
CA GLY A 101 -19.28 4.01 12.24
C GLY A 101 -19.81 3.12 11.11
N SER A 102 -21.07 2.70 11.20
CA SER A 102 -21.72 1.90 10.14
C SER A 102 -21.82 2.67 8.83
N ARG A 103 -22.17 3.97 8.86
CA ARG A 103 -22.24 4.81 7.67
C ARG A 103 -20.83 4.99 7.05
N LYS A 104 -19.85 5.37 7.85
CA LYS A 104 -18.44 5.50 7.40
C LYS A 104 -17.92 4.20 6.77
N ARG A 105 -18.31 3.04 7.31
CA ARG A 105 -17.94 1.74 6.74
C ARG A 105 -18.56 1.54 5.36
N MET A 106 -19.82 1.88 5.17
CA MET A 106 -20.51 1.74 3.89
C MET A 106 -19.90 2.64 2.83
N ASP A 107 -19.57 3.88 3.19
CA ASP A 107 -18.94 4.85 2.29
C ASP A 107 -17.57 4.30 1.77
N TRP A 108 -16.77 3.67 2.66
CA TRP A 108 -15.53 3.03 2.25
C TRP A 108 -15.74 1.78 1.38
N ILE A 109 -16.76 0.96 1.68
CA ILE A 109 -17.09 -0.22 0.86
C ILE A 109 -17.51 0.22 -0.53
N GLU A 110 -18.35 1.25 -0.63
CA GLU A 110 -18.79 1.82 -1.89
C GLU A 110 -17.61 2.35 -2.69
N PHE A 111 -16.76 3.18 -2.09
CA PHE A 111 -15.55 3.70 -2.73
C PHE A 111 -14.65 2.56 -3.24
N PHE A 112 -14.33 1.58 -2.40
CA PHE A 112 -13.47 0.46 -2.82
C PHE A 112 -14.10 -0.41 -3.90
N SER A 113 -15.40 -0.58 -3.91
CA SER A 113 -16.10 -1.30 -4.97
C SER A 113 -15.98 -0.59 -6.33
N GLN A 114 -15.89 0.73 -6.30
CA GLN A 114 -15.82 1.58 -7.49
C GLN A 114 -14.42 2.13 -7.78
N HIS A 115 -13.39 1.79 -6.99
CA HIS A 115 -12.05 2.39 -7.06
C HIS A 115 -11.44 2.40 -8.47
N ARG A 116 -11.78 1.42 -9.32
CA ARG A 116 -11.31 1.34 -10.71
C ARG A 116 -11.91 2.44 -11.57
N HIS A 117 -13.18 2.80 -11.34
CA HIS A 117 -13.85 3.89 -12.06
C HIS A 117 -13.19 5.24 -11.79
N PHE A 118 -12.60 5.40 -10.60
CA PHE A 118 -11.82 6.58 -10.23
C PHE A 118 -10.34 6.47 -10.60
N GLY A 119 -9.89 5.32 -11.13
CA GLY A 119 -8.51 5.09 -11.55
C GLY A 119 -7.53 4.77 -10.42
N TYR A 120 -8.00 4.35 -9.26
CA TYR A 120 -7.16 4.02 -8.12
C TYR A 120 -6.55 2.62 -8.18
N LYS A 121 -5.25 2.55 -7.83
CA LYS A 121 -4.60 1.38 -7.28
C LYS A 121 -4.46 1.59 -5.78
N VAL A 122 -5.01 0.68 -4.98
CA VAL A 122 -5.02 0.77 -3.51
C VAL A 122 -4.03 -0.22 -2.92
N VAL A 123 -3.20 0.23 -1.99
CA VAL A 123 -2.30 -0.60 -1.18
C VAL A 123 -2.64 -0.38 0.29
N LEU A 124 -3.23 -1.39 0.89
CA LEU A 124 -3.49 -1.46 2.32
C LEU A 124 -2.32 -2.18 2.99
N ILE A 125 -1.74 -1.60 4.03
CA ILE A 125 -0.63 -2.21 4.76
C ILE A 125 -1.10 -2.57 6.16
N ALA A 126 -0.95 -3.84 6.53
CA ALA A 126 -1.28 -4.34 7.87
C ALA A 126 -0.29 -5.42 8.30
N GLN A 127 -0.22 -5.73 9.58
CA GLN A 127 0.59 -6.85 10.07
C GLN A 127 -0.05 -8.18 9.71
N PHE A 128 -1.36 -8.29 9.92
CA PHE A 128 -2.16 -9.47 9.60
C PHE A 128 -3.47 -9.05 8.92
N ASP A 129 -3.93 -9.83 7.96
CA ASP A 129 -5.17 -9.59 7.23
C ASP A 129 -6.41 -9.52 8.13
N ARG A 130 -6.43 -10.34 9.21
CA ARG A 130 -7.54 -10.41 10.17
C ARG A 130 -7.72 -9.16 11.02
N MET A 131 -6.75 -8.24 11.02
CA MET A 131 -6.88 -6.96 11.72
C MET A 131 -7.76 -5.96 10.96
N ILE A 132 -8.01 -6.21 9.67
CA ILE A 132 -8.87 -5.38 8.81
C ILE A 132 -10.31 -5.95 8.84
N ASP A 133 -11.29 -5.06 8.83
CA ASP A 133 -12.72 -5.43 8.75
C ASP A 133 -12.98 -6.42 7.62
N ARG A 134 -13.86 -7.41 7.88
CA ARG A 134 -14.12 -8.50 6.95
C ARG A 134 -14.66 -8.03 5.60
N GLN A 135 -15.52 -7.00 5.60
CA GLN A 135 -16.13 -6.50 4.36
C GLN A 135 -15.11 -5.78 3.49
N ILE A 136 -14.24 -4.95 4.09
CA ILE A 136 -13.13 -4.32 3.36
C ILE A 136 -12.16 -5.37 2.84
N ARG A 137 -11.83 -6.36 3.67
CA ARG A 137 -10.92 -7.45 3.31
C ARG A 137 -11.45 -8.30 2.16
N SER A 138 -12.76 -8.48 2.03
CA SER A 138 -13.36 -9.23 0.92
C SER A 138 -13.19 -8.53 -0.44
N LEU A 139 -12.87 -7.23 -0.47
CA LEU A 139 -12.61 -6.47 -1.68
C LEU A 139 -11.13 -6.52 -2.10
N VAL A 140 -10.26 -7.11 -1.28
CA VAL A 140 -8.84 -7.30 -1.62
C VAL A 140 -8.72 -8.32 -2.74
N GLU A 141 -8.00 -7.96 -3.80
CA GLU A 141 -7.75 -8.83 -4.95
C GLU A 141 -6.46 -9.63 -4.77
N ILE A 142 -5.40 -8.97 -4.29
CA ILE A 142 -4.08 -9.58 -4.14
C ILE A 142 -3.54 -9.34 -2.73
N GLU A 143 -3.13 -10.42 -2.07
CA GLU A 143 -2.34 -10.37 -0.86
C GLU A 143 -0.86 -10.53 -1.19
N VAL A 144 -0.03 -9.63 -0.68
CA VAL A 144 1.42 -9.68 -0.81
C VAL A 144 2.03 -9.93 0.56
N ASN A 145 2.48 -11.15 0.78
CA ASN A 145 3.03 -11.60 2.05
C ASN A 145 4.54 -11.34 2.10
N HIS A 146 4.96 -10.46 3.01
CA HIS A 146 6.36 -10.05 3.13
C HIS A 146 7.10 -10.85 4.18
N ARG A 147 8.30 -11.30 3.83
CA ARG A 147 9.16 -12.08 4.72
C ARG A 147 10.62 -11.67 4.57
N LYS A 148 11.33 -11.60 5.70
CA LYS A 148 12.78 -11.44 5.71
C LYS A 148 13.44 -12.80 5.49
N LEU A 149 14.33 -12.92 4.51
CA LEU A 149 14.94 -14.19 4.17
C LEU A 149 15.76 -14.79 5.33
N ALA A 150 16.46 -13.95 6.08
CA ALA A 150 17.23 -14.40 7.26
C ALA A 150 16.38 -15.14 8.32
N ASN A 151 15.05 -14.97 8.30
CA ASN A 151 14.14 -15.65 9.24
C ASN A 151 13.76 -17.08 8.79
N PHE A 152 14.29 -17.57 7.66
CA PHE A 152 14.07 -18.95 7.18
C PHE A 152 15.12 -19.94 7.64
N GLY A 153 15.56 -19.84 8.90
CA GLY A 153 16.57 -20.71 9.50
C GLY A 153 17.96 -20.53 8.87
N LEU A 154 18.84 -21.51 9.07
CA LEU A 154 20.24 -21.42 8.68
C LEU A 154 20.43 -21.21 7.16
N LYS A 155 19.64 -21.88 6.33
CA LYS A 155 19.69 -21.72 4.86
C LYS A 155 19.33 -20.30 4.42
N GLY A 156 18.28 -19.73 5.00
CA GLY A 156 17.88 -18.35 4.69
C GLY A 156 18.90 -17.33 5.19
N LEU A 157 19.52 -17.59 6.34
CA LEU A 157 20.58 -16.75 6.86
C LEU A 157 21.78 -16.75 5.92
N LEU A 158 22.31 -17.93 5.52
CA LEU A 158 23.43 -18.07 4.59
C LEU A 158 23.18 -17.36 3.26
N LEU A 159 22.00 -17.55 2.67
CA LEU A 159 21.61 -16.86 1.41
C LEU A 159 21.51 -15.34 1.57
N SER A 160 21.23 -14.83 2.76
CA SER A 160 21.10 -13.39 3.02
C SER A 160 22.44 -12.72 3.37
N LEU A 161 23.50 -13.48 3.73
CA LEU A 161 24.80 -12.96 4.14
C LEU A 161 25.43 -12.00 3.10
N PRO A 162 25.47 -12.31 1.78
CA PRO A 162 26.03 -11.40 0.78
C PRO A 162 25.33 -10.05 0.72
N PHE A 163 24.09 -9.97 1.22
CA PHE A 163 23.26 -8.77 1.28
C PHE A 163 23.19 -8.16 2.69
N GLY A 164 24.14 -8.53 3.58
CA GLY A 164 24.16 -8.06 4.97
C GLY A 164 22.93 -8.46 5.77
N GLY A 165 22.31 -9.61 5.48
CA GLY A 165 21.08 -10.09 6.13
C GLY A 165 19.82 -9.30 5.77
N LYS A 166 19.88 -8.41 4.76
CA LYS A 166 18.79 -7.49 4.38
C LYS A 166 18.15 -7.89 3.05
N LEU A 167 18.02 -9.19 2.81
CA LEU A 167 17.27 -9.71 1.68
C LEU A 167 15.83 -10.05 2.13
N PHE A 168 14.86 -9.50 1.41
CA PHE A 168 13.43 -9.72 1.68
C PHE A 168 12.75 -10.31 0.45
N CYS A 169 11.73 -11.10 0.67
CA CYS A 169 10.84 -11.59 -0.38
C CYS A 169 9.40 -11.16 -0.09
N ALA A 170 8.69 -10.84 -1.14
CA ALA A 170 7.27 -10.56 -1.14
C ALA A 170 6.58 -11.54 -2.08
N VAL A 171 5.75 -12.42 -1.56
CA VAL A 171 5.03 -13.43 -2.32
C VAL A 171 3.60 -12.97 -2.49
N SER A 172 3.17 -12.84 -3.74
CA SER A 172 1.83 -12.38 -4.09
C SER A 172 0.90 -13.57 -4.34
N TYR A 173 -0.31 -13.49 -3.80
CA TYR A 173 -1.38 -14.48 -3.95
C TYR A 173 -2.68 -13.80 -4.37
N TYR A 174 -3.49 -14.44 -5.20
CA TYR A 174 -4.90 -14.07 -5.33
C TYR A 174 -5.58 -14.30 -4.00
N TYR A 175 -6.19 -13.23 -3.42
CA TYR A 175 -6.66 -13.26 -2.04
C TYR A 175 -7.72 -14.35 -1.81
N GLY A 176 -8.73 -14.45 -2.67
CA GLY A 176 -9.82 -15.42 -2.55
C GLY A 176 -9.40 -16.87 -2.81
N LEU A 177 -8.55 -17.09 -3.81
CA LEU A 177 -8.15 -18.43 -4.28
C LEU A 177 -6.90 -18.96 -3.57
N LYS A 178 -6.11 -18.08 -2.92
CA LYS A 178 -4.80 -18.39 -2.34
C LYS A 178 -3.79 -18.96 -3.35
N GLU A 179 -4.03 -18.74 -4.63
CA GLU A 179 -3.11 -19.12 -5.69
C GLU A 179 -1.96 -18.13 -5.80
N LYS A 180 -0.76 -18.64 -5.93
CA LYS A 180 0.45 -17.82 -6.05
C LYS A 180 0.51 -17.12 -7.41
N VAL A 181 0.59 -15.79 -7.39
CA VAL A 181 0.75 -14.95 -8.56
C VAL A 181 2.22 -14.74 -8.92
N GLY A 182 3.08 -14.55 -7.90
CA GLY A 182 4.48 -14.27 -8.14
C GLY A 182 5.30 -14.07 -6.88
N THR A 183 6.59 -13.84 -7.07
CA THR A 183 7.52 -13.51 -5.98
C THR A 183 8.38 -12.33 -6.40
N THR A 184 8.47 -11.32 -5.55
CA THR A 184 9.32 -10.15 -5.75
C THR A 184 10.43 -10.15 -4.68
N TRP A 185 11.68 -10.00 -5.13
CA TRP A 185 12.83 -9.84 -4.25
C TRP A 185 13.09 -8.36 -3.98
N LEU A 186 13.34 -8.03 -2.72
CA LEU A 186 13.52 -6.66 -2.27
C LEU A 186 14.87 -6.53 -1.57
N LEU A 187 15.68 -5.60 -2.07
CA LEU A 187 16.95 -5.22 -1.49
C LEU A 187 16.91 -3.74 -1.11
N PRO A 188 17.32 -3.35 0.10
CA PRO A 188 17.53 -1.97 0.43
C PRO A 188 18.59 -1.39 -0.51
N ARG A 189 18.33 -0.24 -1.11
CA ARG A 189 19.39 0.48 -1.82
C ARG A 189 20.41 0.98 -0.79
N PRO A 190 21.71 0.87 -1.06
CA PRO A 190 22.72 1.50 -0.22
C PRO A 190 22.41 3.00 -0.13
N ALA A 191 22.50 3.55 1.07
CA ALA A 191 22.39 4.99 1.25
C ALA A 191 23.44 5.66 0.36
N ARG A 192 23.03 6.61 -0.50
CA ARG A 192 24.02 7.41 -1.23
C ARG A 192 24.88 8.13 -0.19
N PRO A 193 26.22 8.06 -0.30
CA PRO A 193 27.09 8.78 0.60
C PRO A 193 26.68 10.27 0.56
N ARG A 194 26.60 10.89 1.73
CA ARG A 194 26.40 12.34 1.81
C ARG A 194 27.61 12.97 1.13
N ARG A 195 27.41 13.60 -0.02
CA ARG A 195 28.43 14.53 -0.52
C ARG A 195 28.51 15.64 0.52
N ARG A 196 29.68 15.72 1.15
CA ARG A 196 30.08 16.84 2.02
C ARG A 196 30.16 18.11 1.21
#